data_c255e4755906789257e457a5cf55c9a8
#
_entry.id   c255e4755906789257e457a5cf55c9a8
#
_cell.length_a   1.000
_cell.length_b   1.000
_cell.length_c   1.000
_cell.angle_alpha   90.00
_cell.angle_beta   90.00
_cell.angle_gamma   90.00
#
_symmetry.space_group_name_H-M   'P 1'
#
loop_
_entity.id
_entity.type
_entity.pdbx_description
1 polymer ?
#
loop_
_entity_poly.entity_id
_entity_poly.type
_entity_poly.pdbx_seq_one_letter_code
_entity_poly.pdbx_strand_id
1 'polypeptide(L)'
;MMPFDEKDLRLLSDVLPNISSQLRSSMASVFAAANRIAPASARENDPALDQSAAVLTMSCHQILRLVGNLSAVSELVQSERFALQNDDIVGFCRALYERAEPLFDLCGVALRFSADRESRVIAFHAPMLERALLNLLSNALKFTPKGGTVSLRVRCGERFVQLIVSDTGCGIEPERLDRIFERYLDTERIDPVPHGLGVGLSLCRRIAQGHGGMLVAQSAVGEGATFTLSLPNVRSTELSLHDRRYDYAGGYDHVLMELSDALPSGAFLQKYLD
;
A
#
# COMPACT_ATOMS: atom_id res chain seq x y z
N MET A 1 14.28 -18.70 21.69
CA MET A 1 12.92 -18.47 21.18
C MET A 1 12.53 -19.67 20.33
N MET A 2 11.47 -20.43 20.68
CA MET A 2 11.07 -21.60 19.89
C MET A 2 10.59 -21.13 18.51
N PRO A 3 11.05 -21.71 17.40
CA PRO A 3 10.48 -21.44 16.09
C PRO A 3 9.00 -21.88 16.14
N PHE A 4 8.10 -21.03 15.61
CA PHE A 4 6.72 -21.42 15.40
C PHE A 4 6.71 -22.73 14.62
N ASP A 5 6.05 -23.76 15.16
CA ASP A 5 5.89 -25.03 14.48
C ASP A 5 5.06 -24.81 13.21
N GLU A 6 5.29 -25.62 12.17
CA GLU A 6 4.54 -25.55 10.91
C GLU A 6 3.02 -25.66 11.14
N LYS A 7 2.62 -26.32 12.23
CA LYS A 7 1.22 -26.36 12.71
C LYS A 7 0.72 -25.00 13.19
N ASP A 8 1.54 -24.25 13.93
CA ASP A 8 1.16 -22.92 14.44
C ASP A 8 0.99 -21.92 13.29
N LEU A 9 1.87 -21.99 12.27
CA LEU A 9 1.77 -21.18 11.07
C LEU A 9 0.50 -21.50 10.25
N ARG A 10 0.13 -22.78 10.14
CA ARG A 10 -1.11 -23.19 9.47
C ARG A 10 -2.35 -22.75 10.26
N LEU A 11 -2.33 -22.90 11.58
CA LEU A 11 -3.44 -22.46 12.45
C LEU A 11 -3.64 -20.94 12.35
N LEU A 12 -2.56 -20.17 12.33
CA LEU A 12 -2.61 -18.73 12.12
C LEU A 12 -3.15 -18.40 10.71
N SER A 13 -2.74 -19.13 9.67
CA SER A 13 -3.22 -18.90 8.31
C SER A 13 -4.71 -19.16 8.14
N ASP A 14 -5.29 -20.08 8.89
CA ASP A 14 -6.73 -20.40 8.85
C ASP A 14 -7.58 -19.43 9.68
N VAL A 15 -7.03 -18.90 10.77
CA VAL A 15 -7.75 -18.00 11.68
C VAL A 15 -7.68 -16.53 11.22
N LEU A 16 -6.55 -16.10 10.65
CA LEU A 16 -6.33 -14.72 10.25
C LEU A 16 -7.37 -14.18 9.24
N PRO A 17 -7.84 -14.93 8.21
CA PRO A 17 -8.88 -14.45 7.30
C PRO A 17 -10.20 -14.17 8.02
N ASN A 18 -10.58 -15.03 8.98
CA ASN A 18 -11.80 -14.87 9.76
C ASN A 18 -11.72 -13.65 10.69
N ILE A 19 -10.59 -13.46 11.39
CA ILE A 19 -10.36 -12.29 12.23
C ILE A 19 -10.40 -11.02 11.36
N SER A 20 -9.74 -11.04 10.21
CA SER A 20 -9.70 -9.91 9.29
C SER A 20 -11.10 -9.54 8.75
N SER A 21 -11.91 -10.54 8.42
CA SER A 21 -13.30 -10.34 7.99
C SER A 21 -14.15 -9.73 9.11
N GLN A 22 -14.02 -10.24 10.34
CA GLN A 22 -14.76 -9.76 11.49
C GLN A 22 -14.36 -8.34 11.89
N LEU A 23 -13.06 -8.00 11.84
CA LEU A 23 -12.57 -6.65 12.07
C LEU A 23 -13.09 -5.67 11.00
N ARG A 24 -13.09 -6.05 9.72
CA ARG A 24 -13.67 -5.24 8.65
C ARG A 24 -15.16 -4.96 8.89
N SER A 25 -15.93 -5.98 9.23
CA SER A 25 -17.35 -5.83 9.56
C SER A 25 -17.59 -4.89 10.75
N SER A 26 -16.76 -5.03 11.79
CA SER A 26 -16.85 -4.14 12.96
C SER A 26 -16.49 -2.69 12.59
N MET A 27 -15.47 -2.48 11.76
CA MET A 27 -15.11 -1.13 11.28
C MET A 27 -16.19 -0.52 10.40
N ALA A 28 -16.85 -1.31 9.54
CA ALA A 28 -17.99 -0.84 8.76
C ALA A 28 -19.15 -0.34 9.68
N SER A 29 -19.39 -1.03 10.78
CA SER A 29 -20.38 -0.62 11.79
C SER A 29 -19.97 0.69 12.49
N VAL A 30 -18.69 0.85 12.81
CA VAL A 30 -18.15 2.09 13.39
C VAL A 30 -18.31 3.26 12.42
N PHE A 31 -17.98 3.07 11.13
CA PHE A 31 -18.19 4.08 10.09
C PHE A 31 -19.67 4.47 9.95
N ALA A 32 -20.57 3.49 9.89
CA ALA A 32 -21.99 3.75 9.80
C ALA A 32 -22.50 4.55 11.01
N ALA A 33 -22.03 4.21 12.22
CA ALA A 33 -22.37 4.96 13.43
C ALA A 33 -21.79 6.39 13.40
N ALA A 34 -20.52 6.53 12.99
CA ALA A 34 -19.86 7.85 12.88
C ALA A 34 -20.60 8.77 11.89
N ASN A 35 -20.98 8.26 10.72
CA ASN A 35 -21.73 9.03 9.73
C ASN A 35 -23.16 9.39 10.19
N ARG A 36 -23.75 8.61 11.08
CA ARG A 36 -25.06 8.96 11.69
C ARG A 36 -24.93 10.04 12.77
N ILE A 37 -23.81 10.03 13.54
CA ILE A 37 -23.55 11.02 14.59
C ILE A 37 -23.08 12.34 13.97
N ALA A 38 -22.24 12.27 12.95
CA ALA A 38 -21.66 13.40 12.25
C ALA A 38 -21.90 13.28 10.72
N PRO A 39 -23.15 13.47 10.25
CA PRO A 39 -23.46 13.43 8.83
C PRO A 39 -22.78 14.58 8.09
N ALA A 40 -22.53 14.44 6.78
CA ALA A 40 -21.86 15.43 5.94
C ALA A 40 -22.41 16.85 6.15
N SER A 41 -23.74 17.01 6.12
CA SER A 41 -24.41 18.31 6.34
C SER A 41 -24.13 18.96 7.70
N ALA A 42 -23.90 18.16 8.75
CA ALA A 42 -23.51 18.70 10.06
C ALA A 42 -22.03 19.09 10.09
N ARG A 43 -21.18 18.30 9.45
CA ARG A 43 -19.72 18.52 9.36
C ARG A 43 -19.38 19.79 8.57
N GLU A 44 -20.12 20.08 7.48
CA GLU A 44 -19.98 21.30 6.69
C GLU A 44 -20.23 22.59 7.51
N ASN A 45 -21.09 22.52 8.51
CA ASN A 45 -21.50 23.67 9.33
C ASN A 45 -20.74 23.77 10.66
N ASP A 46 -20.01 22.73 11.08
CA ASP A 46 -19.25 22.70 12.34
C ASP A 46 -17.81 22.20 12.10
N PRO A 47 -16.83 23.11 11.97
CA PRO A 47 -15.43 22.75 11.75
C PRO A 47 -14.81 21.87 12.87
N ALA A 48 -15.28 22.00 14.12
CA ALA A 48 -14.78 21.20 15.24
C ALA A 48 -15.29 19.75 15.15
N LEU A 49 -16.56 19.60 14.76
CA LEU A 49 -17.16 18.29 14.48
C LEU A 49 -16.50 17.63 13.27
N ASP A 50 -16.25 18.39 12.18
CA ASP A 50 -15.59 17.88 10.98
C ASP A 50 -14.16 17.41 11.29
N GLN A 51 -13.39 18.18 12.07
CA GLN A 51 -12.05 17.78 12.51
C GLN A 51 -12.07 16.50 13.36
N SER A 52 -13.04 16.36 14.26
CA SER A 52 -13.17 15.18 15.12
C SER A 52 -13.56 13.95 14.28
N ALA A 53 -14.48 14.10 13.34
CA ALA A 53 -14.88 13.06 12.40
C ALA A 53 -13.72 12.67 11.46
N ALA A 54 -12.91 13.62 11.01
CA ALA A 54 -11.74 13.37 10.18
C ALA A 54 -10.69 12.51 10.91
N VAL A 55 -10.40 12.80 12.19
CA VAL A 55 -9.50 11.99 13.03
C VAL A 55 -10.04 10.57 13.20
N LEU A 56 -11.33 10.42 13.47
CA LEU A 56 -11.95 9.09 13.59
C LEU A 56 -11.88 8.32 12.27
N THR A 57 -12.20 8.97 11.15
CA THR A 57 -12.13 8.38 9.81
C THR A 57 -10.71 7.93 9.48
N MET A 58 -9.72 8.77 9.72
CA MET A 58 -8.30 8.43 9.55
C MET A 58 -7.91 7.20 10.37
N SER A 59 -8.27 7.16 11.66
CA SER A 59 -7.94 6.04 12.55
C SER A 59 -8.58 4.73 12.07
N CYS A 60 -9.83 4.78 11.58
CA CYS A 60 -10.49 3.63 11.00
C CYS A 60 -9.77 3.12 9.73
N HIS A 61 -9.34 4.03 8.84
CA HIS A 61 -8.57 3.65 7.64
C HIS A 61 -7.23 3.01 8.01
N GLN A 62 -6.53 3.53 9.02
CA GLN A 62 -5.29 2.93 9.53
C GLN A 62 -5.51 1.51 10.05
N ILE A 63 -6.59 1.27 10.82
CA ILE A 63 -6.95 -0.08 11.29
C ILE A 63 -7.28 -0.99 10.10
N LEU A 64 -8.06 -0.54 9.11
CA LEU A 64 -8.39 -1.31 7.91
C LEU A 64 -7.15 -1.65 7.09
N ARG A 65 -6.21 -0.73 6.96
CA ARG A 65 -4.91 -0.98 6.33
C ARG A 65 -4.12 -2.08 7.04
N LEU A 66 -4.04 -2.04 8.38
CA LEU A 66 -3.37 -3.08 9.16
C LEU A 66 -4.03 -4.45 8.96
N VAL A 67 -5.35 -4.51 9.04
CA VAL A 67 -6.15 -5.72 8.77
C VAL A 67 -5.93 -6.23 7.36
N GLY A 68 -5.89 -5.31 6.37
CA GLY A 68 -5.61 -5.63 4.98
C GLY A 68 -4.21 -6.23 4.78
N ASN A 69 -3.18 -5.65 5.41
CA ASN A 69 -1.81 -6.17 5.34
C ASN A 69 -1.70 -7.56 5.98
N LEU A 70 -2.40 -7.80 7.10
CA LEU A 70 -2.45 -9.11 7.74
C LEU A 70 -3.12 -10.15 6.85
N SER A 71 -4.23 -9.80 6.19
CA SER A 71 -4.91 -10.67 5.21
C SER A 71 -4.01 -11.03 4.04
N ALA A 72 -3.31 -10.04 3.47
CA ALA A 72 -2.41 -10.25 2.34
C ALA A 72 -1.22 -11.17 2.71
N VAL A 73 -0.69 -11.04 3.92
CA VAL A 73 0.34 -11.96 4.43
C VAL A 73 -0.20 -13.38 4.52
N SER A 74 -1.40 -13.57 5.07
CA SER A 74 -2.04 -14.90 5.16
C SER A 74 -2.24 -15.52 3.77
N GLU A 75 -2.73 -14.74 2.79
CA GLU A 75 -2.90 -15.19 1.42
C GLU A 75 -1.57 -15.63 0.77
N LEU A 76 -0.49 -14.86 1.02
CA LEU A 76 0.85 -15.18 0.54
C LEU A 76 1.50 -16.39 1.22
N VAL A 77 1.06 -16.76 2.41
CA VAL A 77 1.50 -17.99 3.10
C VAL A 77 0.78 -19.20 2.54
N GLN A 78 -0.50 -19.06 2.20
CA GLN A 78 -1.33 -20.15 1.68
C GLN A 78 -1.07 -20.45 0.19
N SER A 79 -0.69 -19.44 -0.60
CA SER A 79 -0.47 -19.57 -2.04
C SER A 79 0.89 -19.03 -2.43
N GLU A 80 1.75 -19.91 -2.96
CA GLU A 80 3.07 -19.52 -3.47
C GLU A 80 3.01 -18.69 -4.76
N ARG A 81 1.88 -18.72 -5.47
CA ARG A 81 1.72 -18.04 -6.77
C ARG A 81 0.34 -17.41 -6.89
N PHE A 82 0.33 -16.24 -7.50
CA PHE A 82 -0.91 -15.54 -7.86
C PHE A 82 -1.51 -16.06 -9.17
N ALA A 83 -2.83 -15.95 -9.28
CA ALA A 83 -3.50 -16.03 -10.58
C ALA A 83 -3.20 -14.74 -11.36
N LEU A 84 -2.24 -14.79 -12.28
CA LEU A 84 -1.80 -13.64 -13.05
C LEU A 84 -2.73 -13.42 -14.25
N GLN A 85 -3.09 -12.17 -14.51
CA GLN A 85 -3.93 -11.75 -15.63
C GLN A 85 -3.18 -10.79 -16.54
N ASN A 86 -3.41 -10.90 -17.86
CA ASN A 86 -2.84 -9.98 -18.82
C ASN A 86 -3.55 -8.63 -18.74
N ASP A 87 -2.81 -7.57 -18.37
CA ASP A 87 -3.34 -6.21 -18.39
C ASP A 87 -2.22 -5.20 -18.73
N ASP A 88 -2.61 -3.96 -19.05
CA ASP A 88 -1.68 -2.86 -19.35
C ASP A 88 -1.07 -2.30 -18.07
N ILE A 89 0.17 -2.67 -17.80
CA ILE A 89 0.90 -2.23 -16.61
C ILE A 89 1.16 -0.72 -16.59
N VAL A 90 1.33 -0.08 -17.75
CA VAL A 90 1.55 1.37 -17.83
C VAL A 90 0.25 2.11 -17.52
N GLY A 91 -0.87 1.69 -18.15
CA GLY A 91 -2.20 2.23 -17.86
C GLY A 91 -2.60 2.03 -16.40
N PHE A 92 -2.30 0.85 -15.82
CA PHE A 92 -2.51 0.55 -14.41
C PHE A 92 -1.74 1.51 -13.48
N CYS A 93 -0.44 1.71 -13.71
CA CYS A 93 0.37 2.63 -12.90
C CYS A 93 -0.05 4.09 -13.08
N ARG A 94 -0.47 4.49 -14.28
CA ARG A 94 -0.98 5.83 -14.55
C ARG A 94 -2.27 6.10 -13.78
N ALA A 95 -3.23 5.18 -13.82
CA ALA A 95 -4.49 5.29 -13.06
C ALA A 95 -4.24 5.37 -11.55
N LEU A 96 -3.25 4.62 -11.04
CA LEU A 96 -2.85 4.70 -9.63
C LEU A 96 -2.25 6.05 -9.28
N TYR A 97 -1.37 6.58 -10.15
CA TYR A 97 -0.80 7.92 -10.01
C TYR A 97 -1.89 8.99 -9.95
N GLU A 98 -2.82 9.00 -10.91
CA GLU A 98 -3.91 9.99 -11.01
C GLU A 98 -4.80 10.01 -9.76
N ARG A 99 -5.01 8.86 -9.11
CA ARG A 99 -5.76 8.75 -7.84
C ARG A 99 -4.94 9.20 -6.64
N ALA A 100 -3.63 9.00 -6.63
CA ALA A 100 -2.76 9.33 -5.50
C ALA A 100 -2.29 10.79 -5.51
N GLU A 101 -2.11 11.42 -6.67
CA GLU A 101 -1.55 12.76 -6.84
C GLU A 101 -2.25 13.83 -5.97
N PRO A 102 -3.59 13.92 -5.92
CA PRO A 102 -4.25 14.92 -5.09
C PRO A 102 -3.95 14.78 -3.60
N LEU A 103 -3.73 13.56 -3.11
CA LEU A 103 -3.39 13.29 -1.72
C LEU A 103 -1.94 13.71 -1.40
N PHE A 104 -1.03 13.58 -2.36
CA PHE A 104 0.34 14.09 -2.24
C PHE A 104 0.38 15.61 -2.20
N ASP A 105 -0.42 16.26 -3.06
CA ASP A 105 -0.55 17.72 -3.09
C ASP A 105 -1.06 18.28 -1.75
N LEU A 106 -2.01 17.61 -1.09
CA LEU A 106 -2.48 17.97 0.26
C LEU A 106 -1.35 17.95 1.31
N CYS A 107 -0.34 17.10 1.10
CA CYS A 107 0.85 17.02 1.96
C CYS A 107 1.93 18.03 1.56
N GLY A 108 1.78 18.72 0.44
CA GLY A 108 2.79 19.63 -0.12
C GLY A 108 3.99 18.89 -0.70
N VAL A 109 3.81 17.66 -1.18
CA VAL A 109 4.82 16.82 -1.83
C VAL A 109 4.39 16.58 -3.28
N ALA A 110 5.26 16.86 -4.24
CA ALA A 110 4.95 16.65 -5.65
C ALA A 110 5.05 15.16 -6.00
N LEU A 111 3.97 14.55 -6.50
CA LEU A 111 4.03 13.23 -7.12
C LEU A 111 4.20 13.38 -8.63
N ARG A 112 5.09 12.59 -9.24
CA ARG A 112 5.35 12.63 -10.69
C ARG A 112 5.27 11.22 -11.27
N PHE A 113 4.67 11.12 -12.47
CA PHE A 113 4.61 9.89 -13.25
C PHE A 113 5.41 9.99 -14.55
N SER A 114 6.11 8.93 -14.91
CA SER A 114 6.76 8.80 -16.21
C SER A 114 6.82 7.34 -16.65
N ALA A 115 6.72 7.10 -17.95
CA ALA A 115 6.89 5.79 -18.56
C ALA A 115 7.65 5.92 -19.89
N ASP A 116 8.45 4.91 -20.24
CA ASP A 116 9.19 4.84 -21.50
C ASP A 116 8.34 4.29 -22.65
N ARG A 117 7.11 3.86 -22.36
CA ARG A 117 6.11 3.37 -23.30
C ARG A 117 4.73 3.90 -22.93
N GLU A 118 3.85 4.05 -23.92
CA GLU A 118 2.46 4.46 -23.67
C GLU A 118 1.63 3.33 -23.08
N SER A 119 1.92 2.06 -23.45
CA SER A 119 1.24 0.85 -22.99
C SER A 119 2.18 -0.35 -23.04
N ARG A 120 2.00 -1.29 -22.09
CA ARG A 120 2.68 -2.58 -22.07
C ARG A 120 1.82 -3.63 -21.39
N VAL A 121 1.40 -4.64 -22.16
CA VAL A 121 0.61 -5.74 -21.61
C VAL A 121 1.54 -6.84 -21.10
N ILE A 122 1.45 -7.14 -19.80
CA ILE A 122 2.11 -8.25 -19.11
C ILE A 122 1.12 -8.97 -18.20
N ALA A 123 1.49 -10.14 -17.71
CA ALA A 123 0.70 -10.89 -16.73
C ALA A 123 1.06 -10.45 -15.30
N PHE A 124 0.08 -9.97 -14.53
CA PHE A 124 0.24 -9.61 -13.11
C PHE A 124 -1.06 -9.75 -12.33
N HIS A 125 -0.97 -9.75 -11.01
CA HIS A 125 -2.13 -9.76 -10.11
C HIS A 125 -2.37 -8.32 -9.61
N ALA A 126 -3.32 -7.63 -10.23
CA ALA A 126 -3.55 -6.19 -10.04
C ALA A 126 -3.78 -5.80 -8.57
N PRO A 127 -4.62 -6.50 -7.74
CA PRO A 127 -4.84 -6.09 -6.35
C PRO A 127 -3.58 -6.13 -5.48
N MET A 128 -2.77 -7.18 -5.62
CA MET A 128 -1.52 -7.30 -4.85
C MET A 128 -0.47 -6.29 -5.33
N LEU A 129 -0.40 -6.03 -6.64
CA LEU A 129 0.52 -5.05 -7.20
C LEU A 129 0.13 -3.62 -6.79
N GLU A 130 -1.17 -3.27 -6.79
CA GLU A 130 -1.68 -1.99 -6.29
C GLU A 130 -1.26 -1.79 -4.84
N ARG A 131 -1.48 -2.80 -3.99
CA ARG A 131 -1.07 -2.78 -2.58
C ARG A 131 0.43 -2.56 -2.41
N ALA A 132 1.27 -3.25 -3.19
CA ALA A 132 2.72 -3.08 -3.13
C ALA A 132 3.12 -1.65 -3.50
N LEU A 133 2.60 -1.11 -4.61
CA LEU A 133 2.90 0.25 -5.05
C LEU A 133 2.40 1.30 -4.04
N LEU A 134 1.20 1.16 -3.50
CA LEU A 134 0.67 2.07 -2.49
C LEU A 134 1.47 2.02 -1.18
N ASN A 135 1.97 0.86 -0.76
CA ASN A 135 2.89 0.77 0.37
C ASN A 135 4.22 1.50 0.10
N LEU A 136 4.78 1.38 -1.11
CA LEU A 136 6.00 2.11 -1.49
C LEU A 136 5.74 3.62 -1.56
N LEU A 137 4.63 4.05 -2.15
CA LEU A 137 4.21 5.46 -2.23
C LEU A 137 3.92 6.05 -0.84
N SER A 138 3.27 5.29 0.06
CA SER A 138 3.04 5.68 1.45
C SER A 138 4.35 5.91 2.20
N ASN A 139 5.34 5.02 2.04
CA ASN A 139 6.66 5.22 2.62
C ASN A 139 7.35 6.45 2.05
N ALA A 140 7.34 6.62 0.73
CA ALA A 140 7.91 7.78 0.07
C ALA A 140 7.29 9.10 0.58
N LEU A 141 5.95 9.16 0.66
CA LEU A 141 5.24 10.34 1.18
C LEU A 141 5.61 10.65 2.64
N LYS A 142 5.68 9.61 3.48
CA LYS A 142 5.97 9.73 4.91
C LYS A 142 7.36 10.30 5.20
N PHE A 143 8.35 9.94 4.39
CA PHE A 143 9.74 10.32 4.61
C PHE A 143 10.22 11.50 3.76
N THR A 144 9.36 12.00 2.86
CA THR A 144 9.65 13.19 2.04
C THR A 144 9.12 14.45 2.73
N PRO A 145 9.95 15.47 2.99
CA PRO A 145 9.50 16.72 3.57
C PRO A 145 8.65 17.51 2.58
N LYS A 146 7.86 18.47 3.10
CA LYS A 146 7.11 19.42 2.26
C LYS A 146 8.03 20.13 1.27
N GLY A 147 7.59 20.27 0.03
CA GLY A 147 8.38 20.81 -1.08
C GLY A 147 9.24 19.75 -1.79
N GLY A 148 9.32 18.52 -1.24
CA GLY A 148 10.01 17.41 -1.88
C GLY A 148 9.22 16.79 -3.04
N THR A 149 9.82 15.80 -3.68
CA THR A 149 9.26 15.12 -4.85
C THR A 149 9.32 13.62 -4.67
N VAL A 150 8.23 12.94 -5.03
CA VAL A 150 8.16 11.49 -5.22
C VAL A 150 7.88 11.20 -6.69
N SER A 151 8.49 10.17 -7.24
CA SER A 151 8.26 9.77 -8.63
C SER A 151 7.91 8.28 -8.74
N LEU A 152 6.89 7.98 -9.54
CA LEU A 152 6.57 6.63 -10.01
C LEU A 152 6.98 6.53 -11.48
N ARG A 153 7.96 5.68 -11.78
CA ARG A 153 8.47 5.50 -13.13
C ARG A 153 8.29 4.06 -13.59
N VAL A 154 7.80 3.87 -14.81
CA VAL A 154 7.68 2.55 -15.46
C VAL A 154 8.74 2.44 -16.56
N ARG A 155 9.56 1.39 -16.50
CA ARG A 155 10.55 1.03 -17.54
C ARG A 155 10.25 -0.35 -18.10
N CYS A 156 10.02 -0.43 -19.38
CA CYS A 156 9.66 -1.66 -20.10
C CYS A 156 10.89 -2.25 -20.80
N GLY A 157 11.69 -3.02 -20.07
CA GLY A 157 12.81 -3.77 -20.64
C GLY A 157 12.37 -5.03 -21.37
N GLU A 158 13.31 -5.72 -22.02
CA GLU A 158 13.03 -6.97 -22.77
C GLU A 158 12.59 -8.10 -21.85
N ARG A 159 13.29 -8.32 -20.75
CA ARG A 159 13.07 -9.43 -19.81
C ARG A 159 12.16 -9.05 -18.65
N PHE A 160 12.24 -7.80 -18.19
CA PHE A 160 11.54 -7.30 -17.01
C PHE A 160 10.91 -5.94 -17.31
N VAL A 161 9.76 -5.70 -16.69
CA VAL A 161 9.19 -4.38 -16.49
C VAL A 161 9.56 -3.94 -15.07
N GLN A 162 10.09 -2.73 -14.93
CA GLN A 162 10.48 -2.15 -13.66
C GLN A 162 9.52 -1.03 -13.26
N LEU A 163 8.98 -1.14 -12.06
CA LEU A 163 8.19 -0.10 -11.41
C LEU A 163 9.08 0.53 -10.35
N ILE A 164 9.44 1.79 -10.54
CA ILE A 164 10.46 2.49 -9.75
C ILE A 164 9.77 3.61 -8.99
N VAL A 165 9.79 3.52 -7.66
CA VAL A 165 9.35 4.58 -6.75
C VAL A 165 10.60 5.22 -6.15
N SER A 166 10.78 6.53 -6.40
CA SER A 166 11.91 7.30 -5.86
C SER A 166 11.40 8.53 -5.13
N ASP A 167 12.03 8.86 -4.01
CA ASP A 167 11.73 10.04 -3.22
C ASP A 167 12.97 10.90 -2.97
N THR A 168 12.76 12.15 -2.59
CA THR A 168 13.81 13.10 -2.17
C THR A 168 13.81 13.31 -0.65
N GLY A 169 13.55 12.24 0.09
CA GLY A 169 13.43 12.26 1.54
C GLY A 169 14.75 12.18 2.28
N CYS A 170 14.67 11.82 3.57
CA CYS A 170 15.86 11.76 4.43
C CYS A 170 16.84 10.63 4.08
N GLY A 171 16.45 9.69 3.23
CA GLY A 171 17.23 8.51 2.91
C GLY A 171 17.26 7.48 4.05
N ILE A 172 18.03 6.41 3.85
CA ILE A 172 18.14 5.26 4.75
C ILE A 172 19.62 5.00 5.05
N GLU A 173 19.94 4.82 6.32
CA GLU A 173 21.27 4.46 6.77
C GLU A 173 21.70 3.09 6.20
N PRO A 174 22.97 2.90 5.78
CA PRO A 174 23.45 1.64 5.19
C PRO A 174 23.17 0.42 6.07
N GLU A 175 23.36 0.54 7.39
CA GLU A 175 23.15 -0.54 8.36
C GLU A 175 21.67 -0.97 8.46
N ARG A 176 20.76 -0.06 8.10
CA ARG A 176 19.31 -0.31 8.06
C ARG A 176 18.87 -0.85 6.71
N LEU A 177 19.54 -0.44 5.62
CA LEU A 177 19.13 -0.76 4.25
C LEU A 177 19.06 -2.28 4.00
N ASP A 178 20.03 -3.04 4.53
CA ASP A 178 20.05 -4.50 4.40
C ASP A 178 18.89 -5.18 5.16
N ARG A 179 18.36 -4.52 6.19
CA ARG A 179 17.37 -5.09 7.11
C ARG A 179 15.94 -4.57 6.89
N ILE A 180 15.73 -3.57 6.02
CA ILE A 180 14.38 -2.98 5.83
C ILE A 180 13.33 -3.97 5.34
N PHE A 181 13.75 -5.07 4.70
CA PHE A 181 12.89 -6.13 4.20
C PHE A 181 12.72 -7.30 5.19
N GLU A 182 13.51 -7.36 6.28
CA GLU A 182 13.58 -8.49 7.22
C GLU A 182 12.72 -8.30 8.47
N ARG A 183 12.24 -7.09 8.72
CA ARG A 183 11.60 -6.65 9.97
C ARG A 183 10.37 -7.43 10.44
N TYR A 184 9.87 -8.36 9.67
CA TYR A 184 8.77 -9.21 10.09
C TYR A 184 9.13 -10.21 11.19
N LEU A 185 10.42 -10.42 11.48
CA LEU A 185 10.90 -11.46 12.42
C LEU A 185 11.60 -10.91 13.68
N ASP A 186 11.87 -9.62 13.77
CA ASP A 186 12.64 -9.05 14.90
C ASP A 186 11.69 -8.35 15.90
N THR A 187 11.00 -9.16 16.71
CA THR A 187 10.13 -8.69 17.81
C THR A 187 10.91 -8.14 19.00
N GLU A 188 12.24 -8.26 19.03
CA GLU A 188 13.06 -7.90 20.20
C GLU A 188 13.46 -6.43 20.27
N ARG A 189 13.28 -5.64 19.22
CA ARG A 189 13.52 -4.19 19.24
C ARG A 189 12.33 -3.46 18.65
N ILE A 190 11.30 -3.30 19.47
CA ILE A 190 10.29 -2.27 19.28
C ILE A 190 10.95 -0.94 19.67
N ASP A 191 11.81 -0.40 18.81
CA ASP A 191 11.97 1.03 18.76
C ASP A 191 10.58 1.56 18.42
N PRO A 192 10.02 2.48 19.21
CA PRO A 192 8.76 3.11 18.86
C PRO A 192 8.99 3.98 17.62
N VAL A 193 9.02 3.34 16.46
CA VAL A 193 8.88 4.05 15.20
C VAL A 193 7.43 4.55 15.20
N PRO A 194 7.19 5.84 15.25
CA PRO A 194 5.87 6.40 15.55
C PRO A 194 4.76 6.01 14.58
N HIS A 195 5.00 5.21 13.55
CA HIS A 195 4.07 5.01 12.45
C HIS A 195 4.25 3.66 11.75
N GLY A 196 3.50 2.64 12.19
CA GLY A 196 3.27 1.39 11.48
C GLY A 196 4.06 0.17 11.99
N LEU A 197 3.50 -1.03 11.77
CA LEU A 197 4.06 -2.33 12.24
C LEU A 197 5.31 -2.79 11.46
N GLY A 198 5.85 -2.01 10.53
CA GLY A 198 7.02 -2.41 9.74
C GLY A 198 6.77 -3.54 8.73
N VAL A 199 5.51 -3.88 8.47
CA VAL A 199 5.08 -5.01 7.62
C VAL A 199 5.11 -4.69 6.12
N GLY A 200 5.01 -3.40 5.76
CA GLY A 200 4.76 -2.99 4.36
C GLY A 200 5.84 -3.41 3.38
N LEU A 201 7.13 -3.21 3.69
CA LEU A 201 8.24 -3.53 2.77
C LEU A 201 8.45 -5.04 2.63
N SER A 202 8.31 -5.81 3.71
CA SER A 202 8.38 -7.28 3.64
C SER A 202 7.23 -7.85 2.81
N LEU A 203 6.04 -7.27 2.91
CA LEU A 203 4.88 -7.60 2.08
C LEU A 203 5.16 -7.27 0.60
N CYS A 204 5.68 -6.07 0.28
CA CYS A 204 6.06 -5.69 -1.08
C CYS A 204 7.08 -6.69 -1.69
N ARG A 205 8.07 -7.12 -0.92
CA ARG A 205 9.06 -8.12 -1.36
C ARG A 205 8.40 -9.47 -1.68
N ARG A 206 7.50 -9.95 -0.82
CA ARG A 206 6.75 -11.20 -1.06
C ARG A 206 5.82 -11.08 -2.26
N ILE A 207 5.15 -9.94 -2.44
CA ILE A 207 4.32 -9.68 -3.63
C ILE A 207 5.17 -9.73 -4.89
N ALA A 208 6.35 -9.11 -4.92
CA ALA A 208 7.26 -9.19 -6.05
C ALA A 208 7.67 -10.63 -6.36
N GLN A 209 8.03 -11.41 -5.33
CA GLN A 209 8.37 -12.84 -5.46
C GLN A 209 7.20 -13.68 -5.98
N GLY A 210 5.98 -13.47 -5.48
CA GLY A 210 4.77 -14.16 -5.96
C GLY A 210 4.46 -13.89 -7.44
N HIS A 211 4.96 -12.78 -8.00
CA HIS A 211 4.92 -12.47 -9.44
C HIS A 211 6.13 -13.04 -10.22
N GLY A 212 7.03 -13.78 -9.56
CA GLY A 212 8.28 -14.24 -10.18
C GLY A 212 9.32 -13.13 -10.40
N GLY A 213 9.16 -12.01 -9.70
CA GLY A 213 10.01 -10.84 -9.77
C GLY A 213 10.83 -10.60 -8.51
N MET A 214 11.32 -9.39 -8.33
CA MET A 214 12.11 -8.98 -7.18
C MET A 214 11.86 -7.52 -6.81
N LEU A 215 12.12 -7.18 -5.54
CA LEU A 215 12.15 -5.81 -5.03
C LEU A 215 13.55 -5.52 -4.50
N VAL A 216 14.15 -4.42 -4.95
CA VAL A 216 15.43 -3.90 -4.47
C VAL A 216 15.29 -2.46 -4.02
N ALA A 217 16.13 -2.04 -3.08
CA ALA A 217 16.20 -0.67 -2.59
C ALA A 217 17.61 -0.11 -2.75
N GLN A 218 17.70 1.17 -3.07
CA GLN A 218 18.91 1.97 -3.10
C GLN A 218 18.64 3.27 -2.36
N SER A 219 19.52 3.67 -1.46
CA SER A 219 19.35 4.90 -0.69
C SER A 219 20.71 5.36 -0.14
N ALA A 220 20.82 6.67 0.04
CA ALA A 220 21.89 7.29 0.83
C ALA A 220 21.27 8.35 1.73
N VAL A 221 21.84 8.57 2.90
CA VAL A 221 21.35 9.56 3.88
C VAL A 221 21.37 10.94 3.26
N GLY A 222 20.23 11.61 3.28
CA GLY A 222 20.03 12.94 2.69
C GLY A 222 19.76 12.96 1.18
N GLU A 223 19.80 11.81 0.49
CA GLU A 223 19.58 11.72 -0.96
C GLU A 223 18.25 11.03 -1.33
N GLY A 224 17.44 10.68 -0.32
CA GLY A 224 16.20 9.95 -0.50
C GLY A 224 16.40 8.47 -0.72
N ALA A 225 15.34 7.77 -1.16
CA ALA A 225 15.37 6.36 -1.45
C ALA A 225 14.76 6.04 -2.81
N THR A 226 15.19 4.92 -3.40
CA THR A 226 14.67 4.39 -4.65
C THR A 226 14.36 2.91 -4.47
N PHE A 227 13.09 2.54 -4.63
CA PHE A 227 12.62 1.17 -4.63
C PHE A 227 12.29 0.74 -6.05
N THR A 228 12.89 -0.36 -6.50
CA THR A 228 12.65 -0.92 -7.84
C THR A 228 11.99 -2.30 -7.71
N LEU A 229 10.73 -2.38 -8.10
CA LEU A 229 9.97 -3.62 -8.22
C LEU A 229 10.06 -4.09 -9.67
N SER A 230 10.71 -5.23 -9.90
CA SER A 230 10.90 -5.82 -11.23
C SER A 230 9.94 -6.99 -11.41
N LEU A 231 9.15 -6.97 -12.49
CA LEU A 231 8.22 -8.05 -12.86
C LEU A 231 8.66 -8.67 -14.19
N PRO A 232 8.49 -10.01 -14.39
CA PRO A 232 8.76 -10.63 -15.67
C PRO A 232 7.92 -10.00 -16.79
N ASN A 233 8.56 -9.66 -17.91
CA ASN A 233 7.88 -9.13 -19.07
C ASN A 233 7.30 -10.27 -19.93
N VAL A 234 6.33 -11.00 -19.37
CA VAL A 234 5.68 -12.15 -19.99
C VAL A 234 4.17 -11.98 -19.98
N ARG A 235 3.49 -12.65 -20.90
CA ARG A 235 2.02 -12.79 -20.91
C ARG A 235 1.64 -14.16 -20.39
N SER A 236 0.53 -14.24 -19.67
CA SER A 236 -0.10 -15.51 -19.33
C SER A 236 -0.80 -16.07 -20.59
N THR A 237 -0.69 -17.38 -20.77
CA THR A 237 -1.45 -18.12 -21.79
C THR A 237 -2.83 -18.55 -21.27
N GLU A 238 -3.08 -18.42 -19.98
CA GLU A 238 -4.36 -18.73 -19.37
C GLU A 238 -5.36 -17.60 -19.64
N LEU A 239 -6.48 -17.95 -20.29
CA LEU A 239 -7.62 -17.06 -20.46
C LEU A 239 -8.43 -17.06 -19.17
N SER A 240 -8.12 -16.16 -18.25
CA SER A 240 -8.94 -15.92 -17.07
C SER A 240 -9.92 -14.78 -17.36
N LEU A 241 -11.21 -15.12 -17.42
CA LEU A 241 -12.31 -14.15 -17.48
C LEU A 241 -12.69 -13.79 -16.04
N HIS A 242 -11.96 -12.84 -15.43
CA HIS A 242 -12.35 -12.30 -14.14
C HIS A 242 -12.64 -10.81 -14.26
N ASP A 243 -13.67 -10.38 -13.54
CA ASP A 243 -14.15 -9.00 -13.48
C ASP A 243 -13.03 -8.11 -12.92
N ARG A 244 -12.80 -6.95 -13.56
CA ARG A 244 -11.76 -5.95 -13.20
C ARG A 244 -12.00 -5.25 -11.85
N ARG A 245 -13.09 -5.58 -11.14
CA ARG A 245 -13.47 -4.94 -9.87
C ARG A 245 -13.08 -5.82 -8.69
N TYR A 246 -11.82 -5.73 -8.30
CA TYR A 246 -11.38 -6.35 -7.06
C TYR A 246 -11.44 -5.33 -5.93
N ASP A 247 -12.48 -5.41 -5.10
CA ASP A 247 -12.61 -4.58 -3.90
C ASP A 247 -12.04 -5.33 -2.68
N TYR A 248 -10.76 -5.12 -2.38
CA TYR A 248 -10.14 -5.64 -1.18
C TYR A 248 -10.31 -4.72 0.04
N ALA A 249 -10.85 -3.51 -0.16
CA ALA A 249 -11.10 -2.52 0.88
C ALA A 249 -12.55 -2.55 1.41
N GLY A 250 -13.43 -3.36 0.81
CA GLY A 250 -14.83 -3.49 1.25
C GLY A 250 -15.64 -2.22 1.03
N GLY A 251 -15.47 -1.56 -0.14
CA GLY A 251 -16.19 -0.34 -0.52
C GLY A 251 -15.49 0.97 -0.13
N TYR A 252 -14.34 0.91 0.54
CA TYR A 252 -13.53 2.10 0.86
C TYR A 252 -12.57 2.45 -0.27
N ASP A 253 -12.17 3.72 -0.37
CA ASP A 253 -11.13 4.13 -1.31
C ASP A 253 -9.79 3.51 -0.92
N HIS A 254 -9.24 2.68 -1.82
CA HIS A 254 -8.00 1.93 -1.59
C HIS A 254 -6.79 2.85 -1.41
N VAL A 255 -6.73 3.94 -2.20
CA VAL A 255 -5.59 4.87 -2.15
C VAL A 255 -5.60 5.63 -0.84
N LEU A 256 -6.76 6.17 -0.44
CA LEU A 256 -6.92 6.87 0.83
C LEU A 256 -6.60 5.95 2.03
N MET A 257 -7.07 4.69 1.97
CA MET A 257 -6.80 3.70 3.01
C MET A 257 -5.31 3.36 3.11
N GLU A 258 -4.65 3.04 2.00
CA GLU A 258 -3.26 2.60 2.01
C GLU A 258 -2.28 3.76 2.29
N LEU A 259 -2.65 5.01 1.97
CA LEU A 259 -1.87 6.19 2.30
C LEU A 259 -2.15 6.77 3.71
N SER A 260 -3.16 6.25 4.43
CA SER A 260 -3.66 6.83 5.70
C SER A 260 -2.59 7.03 6.79
N ASP A 261 -1.51 6.24 6.80
CA ASP A 261 -0.40 6.41 7.75
C ASP A 261 0.52 7.60 7.42
N ALA A 262 0.49 8.08 6.18
CA ALA A 262 1.31 9.19 5.71
C ALA A 262 0.50 10.49 5.58
N LEU A 263 -0.83 10.40 5.58
CA LEU A 263 -1.73 11.54 5.40
C LEU A 263 -2.01 12.23 6.73
N PRO A 264 -2.11 13.57 6.74
CA PRO A 264 -2.63 14.31 7.89
C PRO A 264 -4.14 14.10 8.04
N SER A 265 -4.68 14.25 9.25
CA SER A 265 -6.14 14.16 9.49
C SER A 265 -6.96 15.11 8.61
N GLY A 266 -6.38 16.23 8.19
CA GLY A 266 -6.99 17.16 7.26
C GLY A 266 -7.36 16.57 5.90
N ALA A 267 -6.71 15.48 5.46
CA ALA A 267 -7.07 14.77 4.23
C ALA A 267 -8.42 14.01 4.34
N PHE A 268 -8.94 13.85 5.56
CA PHE A 268 -10.20 13.15 5.86
C PHE A 268 -11.33 14.11 6.21
N LEU A 269 -11.17 15.43 5.98
CA LEU A 269 -12.23 16.41 6.09
C LEU A 269 -13.29 16.18 5.00
N GLN A 270 -14.56 16.52 5.28
CA GLN A 270 -15.69 16.27 4.38
C GLN A 270 -15.45 16.79 2.97
N LYS A 271 -14.89 17.98 2.84
CA LYS A 271 -14.61 18.63 1.54
C LYS A 271 -13.64 17.86 0.61
N TYR A 272 -12.99 16.80 1.09
CA TYR A 272 -12.07 15.95 0.32
C TYR A 272 -12.57 14.51 0.16
N LEU A 273 -13.73 14.18 0.76
CA LEU A 273 -14.32 12.84 0.72
C LEU A 273 -15.45 12.71 -0.31
N ASP A 274 -15.92 13.82 -0.85
CA ASP A 274 -16.89 13.90 -1.95
C ASP A 274 -16.14 13.93 -3.29
#